data_d43cf691735829d15168e4ea0432c036
#
_entry.id   d43cf691735829d15168e4ea0432c036
#
_cell.length_a   1.000
_cell.length_b   1.000
_cell.length_c   1.000
_cell.angle_alpha   90.00
_cell.angle_beta   90.00
_cell.angle_gamma   90.00
#
_symmetry.space_group_name_H-M   'P 1'
#
loop_
_entity.id
_entity.type
_entity.pdbx_description
1 polymer ?
#
loop_
_entity_poly.entity_id
_entity_poly.type
_entity_poly.pdbx_seq_one_letter_code
_entity_poly.pdbx_strand_id
1 'polypeptide(L)'
;MYSLNQEVLRTDASGMPLEWIDFKEAVRVYHLGQVAYTCGIPLYKVHGGYNARTGRRSILEINSIIATRGDSHAVLKARAHYVPPLNNQTLFVRDAHLCLYCGEQFSARGLSRDHVKPLSVGGRDAWNNVVTACKRCNNHKAGRTPEQAGLELLAVPFTPTHAEYIYLQGKRILADQMGFLLAHFPRTSPLHKRLSKIV
;
A
#
# COMPACT_ATOMS: atom_id res chain seq x y z
N MET A 1 -2.79 11.15 -21.68
CA MET A 1 -3.51 9.86 -21.60
C MET A 1 -2.68 8.98 -20.70
N TYR A 2 -3.20 8.55 -19.56
CA TYR A 2 -2.46 7.67 -18.64
C TYR A 2 -2.27 6.28 -19.26
N SER A 3 -1.17 5.62 -18.91
CA SER A 3 -0.94 4.22 -19.32
C SER A 3 -2.04 3.32 -18.74
N LEU A 4 -2.50 2.31 -19.48
CA LEU A 4 -3.45 1.29 -19.00
C LEU A 4 -2.95 0.53 -17.76
N ASN A 5 -1.69 0.75 -17.37
CA ASN A 5 -1.08 0.18 -16.18
C ASN A 5 -1.28 1.03 -14.91
N GLN A 6 -2.01 2.17 -15.00
CA GLN A 6 -2.34 2.96 -13.82
C GLN A 6 -3.45 2.27 -13.04
N GLU A 7 -3.20 2.02 -11.76
CA GLU A 7 -4.18 1.38 -10.88
C GLU A 7 -5.18 2.41 -10.32
N VAL A 8 -6.40 1.98 -10.13
CA VAL A 8 -7.49 2.74 -9.53
C VAL A 8 -7.62 2.31 -8.07
N LEU A 9 -7.74 3.29 -7.17
CA LEU A 9 -8.00 3.01 -5.76
C LEU A 9 -9.49 2.70 -5.57
N ARG A 10 -9.81 1.51 -5.14
CA ARG A 10 -11.17 1.12 -4.75
C ARG A 10 -11.38 1.35 -3.26
N THR A 11 -12.50 1.99 -2.92
CA THR A 11 -12.94 2.21 -1.54
C THR A 11 -14.31 1.59 -1.32
N ASP A 12 -14.72 1.45 -0.07
CA ASP A 12 -16.12 1.21 0.23
C ASP A 12 -16.95 2.51 0.14
N ALA A 13 -18.26 2.40 0.34
CA ALA A 13 -19.17 3.53 0.28
C ALA A 13 -18.95 4.58 1.39
N SER A 14 -18.25 4.24 2.48
CA SER A 14 -17.83 5.17 3.53
C SER A 14 -16.52 5.89 3.23
N GLY A 15 -15.84 5.51 2.13
CA GLY A 15 -14.55 6.06 1.72
C GLY A 15 -13.34 5.29 2.27
N MET A 16 -13.53 4.18 3.01
CA MET A 16 -12.39 3.40 3.51
C MET A 16 -11.66 2.69 2.37
N PRO A 17 -10.34 2.87 2.21
CA PRO A 17 -9.55 2.18 1.18
C PRO A 17 -9.68 0.66 1.29
N LEU A 18 -9.91 -0.03 0.16
CA LEU A 18 -10.06 -1.47 0.10
C LEU A 18 -8.87 -2.15 -0.57
N GLU A 19 -8.58 -1.74 -1.80
CA GLU A 19 -7.57 -2.37 -2.65
C GLU A 19 -7.25 -1.52 -3.88
N TRP A 20 -6.20 -1.91 -4.60
CA TRP A 20 -5.90 -1.43 -5.93
C TRP A 20 -6.55 -2.35 -6.96
N ILE A 21 -7.25 -1.76 -7.92
CA ILE A 21 -7.85 -2.49 -9.04
C ILE A 21 -7.27 -2.00 -10.36
N ASP A 22 -7.16 -2.90 -11.32
CA ASP A 22 -6.72 -2.57 -12.66
C ASP A 22 -7.87 -1.96 -13.49
N PHE A 23 -7.53 -1.50 -14.69
CA PHE A 23 -8.50 -0.94 -15.65
C PHE A 23 -9.67 -1.88 -15.92
N LYS A 24 -9.43 -3.19 -16.09
CA LYS A 24 -10.48 -4.16 -16.46
C LYS A 24 -11.46 -4.35 -15.32
N GLU A 25 -10.96 -4.50 -14.10
CA GLU A 25 -11.80 -4.63 -12.91
C GLU A 25 -12.58 -3.34 -12.65
N ALA A 26 -11.98 -2.16 -12.88
CA ALA A 26 -12.70 -0.89 -12.79
C ALA A 26 -13.89 -0.86 -13.75
N VAL A 27 -13.70 -1.20 -15.04
CA VAL A 27 -14.80 -1.29 -16.02
C VAL A 27 -15.88 -2.27 -15.58
N ARG A 28 -15.48 -3.42 -15.03
CA ARG A 28 -16.41 -4.44 -14.53
C ARG A 28 -17.29 -3.92 -13.39
N VAL A 29 -16.70 -3.23 -12.42
CA VAL A 29 -17.40 -2.62 -11.28
C VAL A 29 -18.46 -1.62 -11.76
N TYR A 30 -18.15 -0.80 -12.76
CA TYR A 30 -19.11 0.10 -13.38
C TYR A 30 -20.22 -0.65 -14.10
N HIS A 31 -19.88 -1.68 -14.89
CA HIS A 31 -20.85 -2.48 -15.63
C HIS A 31 -21.87 -3.18 -14.72
N LEU A 32 -21.40 -3.63 -13.54
CA LEU A 32 -22.26 -4.28 -12.54
C LEU A 32 -23.08 -3.29 -11.70
N GLY A 33 -22.99 -1.99 -11.96
CA GLY A 33 -23.71 -0.97 -11.19
C GLY A 33 -23.28 -0.86 -9.72
N GLN A 34 -22.10 -1.34 -9.40
CA GLN A 34 -21.57 -1.37 -8.03
C GLN A 34 -20.95 -0.04 -7.58
N VAL A 35 -20.74 0.91 -8.50
CA VAL A 35 -20.19 2.23 -8.16
C VAL A 35 -21.20 3.03 -7.36
N ALA A 36 -20.79 3.51 -6.19
CA ALA A 36 -21.57 4.41 -5.34
C ALA A 36 -21.32 5.87 -5.72
N TYR A 37 -20.05 6.24 -5.79
CA TYR A 37 -19.55 7.54 -6.25
C TYR A 37 -18.09 7.42 -6.70
N THR A 38 -17.58 8.49 -7.31
CA THR A 38 -16.18 8.58 -7.76
C THR A 38 -15.57 9.89 -7.29
N CYS A 39 -14.27 9.90 -7.09
CA CYS A 39 -13.49 11.09 -6.80
C CYS A 39 -12.09 11.00 -7.42
N GLY A 40 -11.30 12.05 -7.24
CA GLY A 40 -9.99 12.16 -7.86
C GLY A 40 -10.07 12.52 -9.35
N ILE A 41 -8.94 12.41 -10.05
CA ILE A 41 -8.83 12.83 -11.44
C ILE A 41 -9.38 11.76 -12.40
N PRO A 42 -9.92 12.13 -13.57
CA PRO A 42 -10.28 11.20 -14.62
C PRO A 42 -9.03 10.49 -15.18
N LEU A 43 -8.98 9.16 -15.10
CA LEU A 43 -7.86 8.35 -15.60
C LEU A 43 -8.13 7.81 -17.00
N TYR A 44 -9.33 7.26 -17.21
CA TYR A 44 -9.66 6.55 -18.42
C TYR A 44 -10.98 7.03 -18.99
N LYS A 45 -11.04 7.09 -20.32
CA LYS A 45 -12.24 7.34 -21.08
C LYS A 45 -12.48 6.15 -22.01
N VAL A 46 -13.48 5.36 -21.68
CA VAL A 46 -13.84 4.15 -22.41
C VAL A 46 -15.00 4.45 -23.34
N HIS A 47 -14.84 4.14 -24.60
CA HIS A 47 -15.90 4.29 -25.59
C HIS A 47 -16.62 2.95 -25.79
N GLY A 48 -17.87 2.90 -25.44
CA GLY A 48 -18.72 1.74 -25.66
C GLY A 48 -19.35 1.72 -27.05
N GLY A 49 -20.43 0.96 -27.19
CA GLY A 49 -21.20 0.86 -28.41
C GLY A 49 -22.08 2.06 -28.73
N TYR A 50 -22.64 2.09 -29.93
CA TYR A 50 -23.63 3.09 -30.33
C TYR A 50 -25.04 2.65 -29.91
N ASN A 51 -25.78 3.57 -29.31
CA ASN A 51 -27.18 3.38 -29.02
C ASN A 51 -27.96 3.38 -30.34
N ALA A 52 -28.61 2.26 -30.67
CA ALA A 52 -29.32 2.07 -31.94
C ALA A 52 -30.43 3.12 -32.18
N ARG A 53 -31.06 3.62 -31.12
CA ARG A 53 -32.16 4.59 -31.22
C ARG A 53 -31.68 6.04 -31.31
N THR A 54 -30.59 6.39 -30.63
CA THR A 54 -30.11 7.79 -30.55
C THR A 54 -28.88 8.07 -31.40
N GLY A 55 -28.23 7.05 -31.95
CA GLY A 55 -26.96 7.15 -32.67
C GLY A 55 -25.78 7.60 -31.81
N ARG A 56 -25.99 7.80 -30.53
CA ARG A 56 -24.93 8.28 -29.62
C ARG A 56 -24.08 7.13 -29.15
N ARG A 57 -22.78 7.35 -29.11
CA ARG A 57 -21.81 6.44 -28.51
C ARG A 57 -21.79 6.59 -26.99
N SER A 58 -21.86 5.47 -26.28
CA SER A 58 -21.70 5.51 -24.82
C SER A 58 -20.25 5.80 -24.44
N ILE A 59 -20.08 6.60 -23.41
CA ILE A 59 -18.77 6.95 -22.86
C ILE A 59 -18.80 6.66 -21.37
N LEU A 60 -17.79 5.94 -20.90
CA LEU A 60 -17.54 5.69 -19.49
C LEU A 60 -16.26 6.39 -19.07
N GLU A 61 -16.38 7.30 -18.12
CA GLU A 61 -15.22 7.95 -17.48
C GLU A 61 -14.90 7.23 -16.16
N ILE A 62 -13.64 6.85 -15.99
CA ILE A 62 -13.13 6.14 -14.81
C ILE A 62 -12.17 7.07 -14.10
N ASN A 63 -12.50 7.42 -12.86
CA ASN A 63 -11.67 8.25 -12.01
C ASN A 63 -10.59 7.42 -11.28
N SER A 64 -9.60 8.11 -10.74
CA SER A 64 -8.50 7.53 -9.97
C SER A 64 -8.94 6.83 -8.69
N ILE A 65 -10.11 7.20 -8.14
CA ILE A 65 -10.70 6.65 -6.92
C ILE A 65 -12.16 6.32 -7.18
N ILE A 66 -12.56 5.08 -6.86
CA ILE A 66 -13.93 4.59 -7.05
C ILE A 66 -14.45 4.03 -5.72
N ALA A 67 -15.56 4.57 -5.23
CA ALA A 67 -16.27 4.01 -4.11
C ALA A 67 -17.32 3.00 -4.58
N THR A 68 -17.37 1.85 -3.94
CA THR A 68 -18.25 0.74 -4.34
C THR A 68 -19.26 0.40 -3.25
N ARG A 69 -20.45 -0.03 -3.69
CA ARG A 69 -21.49 -0.62 -2.83
C ARG A 69 -21.16 -2.11 -2.64
N GLY A 70 -21.54 -2.68 -1.50
CA GLY A 70 -21.37 -4.09 -1.18
C GLY A 70 -20.74 -4.31 0.18
N ASP A 71 -20.53 -5.56 0.55
CA ASP A 71 -19.98 -5.92 1.84
C ASP A 71 -18.57 -5.37 2.01
N SER A 72 -18.44 -4.49 2.97
CA SER A 72 -17.18 -3.88 3.31
C SER A 72 -16.37 -4.85 4.19
N HIS A 73 -15.56 -5.69 3.56
CA HIS A 73 -14.48 -6.37 4.28
C HIS A 73 -13.53 -5.37 4.96
N ALA A 74 -13.55 -4.10 4.55
CA ALA A 74 -12.78 -3.04 5.18
C ALA A 74 -13.24 -2.74 6.60
N VAL A 75 -14.54 -2.84 6.91
CA VAL A 75 -15.03 -2.71 8.30
C VAL A 75 -14.45 -3.80 9.20
N LEU A 76 -14.30 -5.02 8.66
CA LEU A 76 -13.63 -6.12 9.38
C LEU A 76 -12.12 -5.87 9.52
N LYS A 77 -11.49 -5.30 8.49
CA LYS A 77 -10.05 -5.00 8.45
C LYS A 77 -9.68 -3.73 9.25
N ALA A 78 -10.60 -2.80 9.42
CA ALA A 78 -10.42 -1.61 10.27
C ALA A 78 -10.54 -1.91 11.77
N ARG A 79 -10.95 -3.12 12.17
CA ARG A 79 -11.00 -3.52 13.57
C ARG A 79 -9.61 -3.55 14.19
N ALA A 80 -9.51 -3.23 15.48
CA ALA A 80 -8.27 -3.04 16.25
C ALA A 80 -7.27 -4.22 16.23
N HIS A 81 -7.65 -5.37 15.70
CA HIS A 81 -6.83 -6.59 15.68
C HIS A 81 -6.42 -7.05 14.27
N TYR A 82 -6.74 -6.26 13.22
CA TYR A 82 -6.30 -6.63 11.88
C TYR A 82 -4.79 -6.41 11.71
N VAL A 83 -4.06 -7.48 11.45
CA VAL A 83 -2.64 -7.44 11.09
C VAL A 83 -2.50 -7.76 9.60
N PRO A 84 -1.97 -6.84 8.79
CA PRO A 84 -1.77 -7.10 7.36
C PRO A 84 -0.80 -8.25 7.11
N PRO A 85 -0.93 -8.97 5.98
CA PRO A 85 0.04 -9.99 5.58
C PRO A 85 1.45 -9.39 5.47
N LEU A 86 2.43 -10.08 6.05
CA LEU A 86 3.84 -9.68 6.01
C LEU A 86 4.53 -10.32 4.81
N ASN A 87 5.06 -9.50 3.90
CA ASN A 87 5.91 -9.94 2.81
C ASN A 87 7.08 -8.97 2.60
N ASN A 88 8.11 -9.42 1.88
CA ASN A 88 9.33 -8.61 1.70
C ASN A 88 9.08 -7.34 0.88
N GLN A 89 8.20 -7.39 -0.12
CA GLN A 89 7.95 -6.23 -0.98
C GLN A 89 7.36 -5.07 -0.15
N THR A 90 6.30 -5.32 0.60
CA THR A 90 5.66 -4.30 1.45
C THR A 90 6.55 -3.88 2.62
N LEU A 91 7.35 -4.80 3.17
CA LEU A 91 8.36 -4.48 4.19
C LEU A 91 9.39 -3.48 3.67
N PHE A 92 9.95 -3.72 2.48
CA PHE A 92 10.96 -2.83 1.89
C PHE A 92 10.38 -1.46 1.57
N VAL A 93 9.12 -1.37 1.11
CA VAL A 93 8.43 -0.09 0.89
C VAL A 93 8.16 0.62 2.23
N ARG A 94 7.75 -0.10 3.30
CA ARG A 94 7.59 0.46 4.65
C ARG A 94 8.84 1.17 5.11
N ASP A 95 9.99 0.55 4.91
CA ASP A 95 11.30 1.05 5.33
C ASP A 95 12.00 1.90 4.26
N ALA A 96 11.28 2.33 3.20
CA ALA A 96 11.78 3.17 2.10
C ALA A 96 12.98 2.56 1.35
N HIS A 97 13.08 1.23 1.28
CA HIS A 97 14.24 0.52 0.73
C HIS A 97 15.57 0.85 1.41
N LEU A 98 15.53 1.33 2.65
CA LEU A 98 16.70 1.63 3.48
C LEU A 98 17.08 0.41 4.32
N CYS A 99 18.37 0.17 4.46
CA CYS A 99 18.87 -0.72 5.51
C CYS A 99 18.73 -0.03 6.86
N LEU A 100 17.93 -0.59 7.78
CA LEU A 100 17.71 0.04 9.09
C LEU A 100 18.88 -0.12 10.08
N TYR A 101 20.04 -0.60 9.61
CA TYR A 101 21.29 -0.63 10.38
C TYR A 101 22.32 0.36 9.86
N CYS A 102 22.58 0.41 8.55
CA CYS A 102 23.59 1.34 8.00
C CYS A 102 23.00 2.61 7.37
N GLY A 103 21.67 2.70 7.19
CA GLY A 103 20.99 3.87 6.60
C GLY A 103 21.16 4.00 5.08
N GLU A 104 21.87 3.09 4.43
CA GLU A 104 22.06 3.13 2.98
C GLU A 104 20.83 2.58 2.24
N GLN A 105 20.55 3.15 1.07
CA GLN A 105 19.44 2.73 0.21
C GLN A 105 19.91 1.66 -0.78
N PHE A 106 19.08 0.65 -0.99
CA PHE A 106 19.37 -0.46 -1.89
C PHE A 106 18.18 -0.79 -2.80
N SER A 107 18.46 -1.41 -3.94
CA SER A 107 17.43 -2.12 -4.70
C SER A 107 16.91 -3.33 -3.92
N ALA A 108 15.70 -3.80 -4.22
CA ALA A 108 15.11 -4.97 -3.56
C ALA A 108 16.00 -6.22 -3.60
N ARG A 109 16.85 -6.38 -4.65
CA ARG A 109 17.80 -7.51 -4.77
C ARG A 109 18.92 -7.46 -3.72
N GLY A 110 19.28 -6.28 -3.22
CA GLY A 110 20.30 -6.07 -2.19
C GLY A 110 19.78 -6.16 -0.77
N LEU A 111 18.44 -6.23 -0.62
CA LEU A 111 17.76 -6.22 0.66
C LEU A 111 17.31 -7.61 1.10
N SER A 112 17.12 -7.75 2.39
CA SER A 112 16.57 -8.93 3.05
C SER A 112 15.73 -8.51 4.25
N ARG A 113 14.82 -9.41 4.67
CA ARG A 113 14.12 -9.30 5.96
C ARG A 113 15.07 -9.76 7.05
N ASP A 114 15.20 -8.97 8.08
CA ASP A 114 15.92 -9.36 9.30
C ASP A 114 14.98 -9.28 10.51
N HIS A 115 15.14 -10.23 11.44
CA HIS A 115 14.40 -10.25 12.70
C HIS A 115 15.22 -9.55 13.79
N VAL A 116 14.71 -8.41 14.31
CA VAL A 116 15.39 -7.65 15.38
C VAL A 116 15.70 -8.56 16.55
N LYS A 117 14.70 -9.26 17.11
CA LYS A 117 14.89 -10.39 17.98
C LYS A 117 14.94 -11.67 17.13
N PRO A 118 16.06 -12.41 17.09
CA PRO A 118 16.18 -13.59 16.24
C PRO A 118 15.16 -14.68 16.57
N LEU A 119 14.74 -15.44 15.55
CA LEU A 119 13.80 -16.57 15.73
C LEU A 119 14.37 -17.62 16.69
N SER A 120 15.68 -17.87 16.63
CA SER A 120 16.38 -18.83 17.50
C SER A 120 16.30 -18.52 18.99
N VAL A 121 16.03 -17.28 19.37
CA VAL A 121 15.85 -16.85 20.76
C VAL A 121 14.43 -16.40 21.07
N GLY A 122 13.44 -16.92 20.32
CA GLY A 122 12.01 -16.70 20.54
C GLY A 122 11.47 -15.40 19.93
N GLY A 123 12.14 -14.84 18.94
CA GLY A 123 11.56 -13.79 18.08
C GLY A 123 10.40 -14.34 17.23
N ARG A 124 9.53 -13.47 16.75
CA ARG A 124 8.40 -13.82 15.87
C ARG A 124 8.58 -13.19 14.50
N ASP A 125 8.10 -13.87 13.45
CA ASP A 125 8.00 -13.26 12.10
C ASP A 125 6.76 -12.37 12.05
N ALA A 126 6.91 -11.14 12.56
CA ALA A 126 5.83 -10.17 12.72
C ALA A 126 6.33 -8.75 12.43
N TRP A 127 5.44 -7.89 11.96
CA TRP A 127 5.73 -6.51 11.56
C TRP A 127 6.55 -5.70 12.58
N ASN A 128 6.27 -5.89 13.86
CA ASN A 128 6.96 -5.22 14.98
C ASN A 128 8.29 -5.86 15.38
N ASN A 129 8.71 -6.92 14.71
CA ASN A 129 9.98 -7.62 14.95
C ASN A 129 10.85 -7.73 13.70
N VAL A 130 10.38 -7.27 12.54
CA VAL A 130 11.13 -7.37 11.29
C VAL A 130 11.48 -6.00 10.75
N VAL A 131 12.66 -5.91 10.15
CA VAL A 131 13.19 -4.70 9.51
C VAL A 131 13.83 -5.05 8.17
N THR A 132 13.92 -4.03 7.31
CA THR A 132 14.70 -4.11 6.08
C THR A 132 16.18 -3.97 6.42
N ALA A 133 16.99 -4.93 6.00
CA ALA A 133 18.44 -4.90 6.15
C ALA A 133 19.13 -5.21 4.81
N CYS A 134 20.26 -4.56 4.52
CA CYS A 134 21.11 -5.01 3.43
C CYS A 134 21.73 -6.36 3.77
N LYS A 135 22.07 -7.15 2.74
CA LYS A 135 22.65 -8.49 2.94
C LYS A 135 23.91 -8.46 3.79
N ARG A 136 24.75 -7.42 3.67
CA ARG A 136 25.97 -7.25 4.48
C ARG A 136 25.64 -7.12 5.97
N CYS A 137 24.78 -6.19 6.33
CA CYS A 137 24.40 -5.96 7.74
C CYS A 137 23.64 -7.16 8.33
N ASN A 138 22.74 -7.78 7.55
CA ASN A 138 22.02 -8.97 7.99
C ASN A 138 22.97 -10.16 8.24
N ASN A 139 23.91 -10.42 7.36
CA ASN A 139 24.92 -11.46 7.53
C ASN A 139 25.85 -11.15 8.72
N HIS A 140 26.25 -9.87 8.91
CA HIS A 140 27.04 -9.47 10.08
C HIS A 140 26.29 -9.69 11.39
N LYS A 141 25.01 -9.33 11.44
CA LYS A 141 24.17 -9.55 12.62
C LYS A 141 23.96 -11.04 12.92
N ALA A 142 23.76 -11.85 11.87
CA ALA A 142 23.49 -13.28 11.97
C ALA A 142 22.34 -13.59 12.98
N GLY A 143 22.51 -14.58 13.86
CA GLY A 143 21.51 -14.97 14.88
C GLY A 143 21.57 -14.16 16.19
N ARG A 144 22.22 -12.98 16.19
CA ARG A 144 22.38 -12.12 17.36
C ARG A 144 21.34 -11.00 17.37
N THR A 145 21.13 -10.36 18.54
CA THR A 145 20.38 -9.09 18.57
C THR A 145 21.25 -7.95 18.00
N PRO A 146 20.67 -6.80 17.59
CA PRO A 146 21.46 -5.65 17.12
C PRO A 146 22.55 -5.27 18.09
N GLU A 147 22.23 -5.16 19.37
CA GLU A 147 23.16 -4.79 20.43
C GLU A 147 24.34 -5.78 20.55
N GLN A 148 24.04 -7.08 20.50
CA GLN A 148 25.06 -8.15 20.51
C GLN A 148 25.97 -8.12 19.27
N ALA A 149 25.45 -7.59 18.16
CA ALA A 149 26.19 -7.44 16.90
C ALA A 149 26.90 -6.10 16.79
N GLY A 150 26.77 -5.20 17.76
CA GLY A 150 27.29 -3.83 17.69
C GLY A 150 26.61 -2.97 16.62
N LEU A 151 25.33 -3.27 16.31
CA LEU A 151 24.54 -2.53 15.35
C LEU A 151 23.49 -1.67 16.06
N GLU A 152 23.30 -0.46 15.56
CA GLU A 152 22.24 0.43 16.01
C GLU A 152 21.02 0.30 15.08
N LEU A 153 19.81 0.26 15.65
CA LEU A 153 18.57 0.23 14.90
C LEU A 153 18.06 1.66 14.68
N LEU A 154 18.06 2.12 13.44
CA LEU A 154 17.73 3.50 13.06
C LEU A 154 16.24 3.86 13.25
N ALA A 155 15.34 2.88 13.26
CA ALA A 155 13.92 3.09 13.51
C ALA A 155 13.27 1.85 14.13
N VAL A 156 12.32 2.07 15.03
CA VAL A 156 11.55 0.99 15.65
C VAL A 156 10.56 0.41 14.63
N PRO A 157 10.57 -0.91 14.41
CA PRO A 157 9.60 -1.55 13.52
C PRO A 157 8.16 -1.43 14.07
N PHE A 158 7.20 -1.26 13.17
CA PHE A 158 5.79 -1.10 13.52
C PHE A 158 4.89 -1.90 12.61
N THR A 159 3.69 -2.19 13.08
CA THR A 159 2.63 -2.85 12.29
C THR A 159 1.85 -1.78 11.53
N PRO A 160 1.79 -1.83 10.19
CA PRO A 160 0.99 -0.88 9.42
C PRO A 160 -0.51 -1.11 9.66
N THR A 161 -1.28 -0.03 9.62
CA THR A 161 -2.75 -0.10 9.56
C THR A 161 -3.20 -0.63 8.19
N HIS A 162 -4.50 -0.91 8.03
CA HIS A 162 -5.02 -1.34 6.73
C HIS A 162 -4.79 -0.30 5.63
N ALA A 163 -5.10 0.97 5.89
CA ALA A 163 -4.89 2.04 4.90
C ALA A 163 -3.41 2.21 4.53
N GLU A 164 -2.52 2.13 5.50
CA GLU A 164 -1.08 2.12 5.26
C GLU A 164 -0.64 0.92 4.43
N TYR A 165 -1.22 -0.26 4.69
CA TYR A 165 -0.92 -1.45 3.91
C TYR A 165 -1.37 -1.34 2.45
N ILE A 166 -2.52 -0.71 2.18
CA ILE A 166 -2.94 -0.38 0.81
C ILE A 166 -1.90 0.51 0.12
N TYR A 167 -1.39 1.54 0.82
CA TYR A 167 -0.28 2.36 0.31
C TYR A 167 0.96 1.50 -0.02
N LEU A 168 1.36 0.60 0.89
CA LEU A 168 2.55 -0.25 0.70
C LEU A 168 2.45 -1.21 -0.50
N GLN A 169 1.23 -1.50 -0.97
CA GLN A 169 0.97 -2.33 -2.14
C GLN A 169 0.96 -1.54 -3.46
N GLY A 170 0.72 -0.22 -3.41
CA GLY A 170 0.63 0.62 -4.59
C GLY A 170 1.95 0.75 -5.33
N LYS A 171 1.92 0.66 -6.66
CA LYS A 171 3.13 0.72 -7.51
C LYS A 171 3.36 2.12 -8.08
N ARG A 172 2.30 2.82 -8.46
CA ARG A 172 2.32 4.14 -9.11
C ARG A 172 1.19 4.98 -8.57
N ILE A 173 1.35 5.46 -7.35
CA ILE A 173 0.31 6.21 -6.65
C ILE A 173 0.30 7.65 -7.16
N LEU A 174 -0.85 8.13 -7.61
CA LEU A 174 -1.05 9.50 -8.05
C LEU A 174 -1.18 10.45 -6.85
N ALA A 175 -0.97 11.74 -7.06
CA ALA A 175 -1.00 12.74 -6.00
C ALA A 175 -2.36 12.80 -5.26
N ASP A 176 -3.46 12.71 -5.99
CA ASP A 176 -4.81 12.70 -5.43
C ASP A 176 -5.10 11.41 -4.63
N GLN A 177 -4.66 10.24 -5.15
CA GLN A 177 -4.72 8.97 -4.43
C GLN A 177 -3.86 9.01 -3.16
N MET A 178 -2.67 9.62 -3.22
CA MET A 178 -1.78 9.78 -2.08
C MET A 178 -2.42 10.67 -1.00
N GLY A 179 -2.96 11.83 -1.40
CA GLY A 179 -3.67 12.72 -0.48
C GLY A 179 -4.86 12.02 0.20
N PHE A 180 -5.62 11.23 -0.58
CA PHE A 180 -6.72 10.45 -0.07
C PHE A 180 -6.27 9.40 0.97
N LEU A 181 -5.23 8.62 0.66
CA LEU A 181 -4.69 7.60 1.56
C LEU A 181 -4.11 8.21 2.84
N LEU A 182 -3.37 9.33 2.74
CA LEU A 182 -2.79 10.02 3.88
C LEU A 182 -3.84 10.49 4.89
N ALA A 183 -5.04 10.88 4.43
CA ALA A 183 -6.14 11.26 5.31
C ALA A 183 -6.60 10.09 6.23
N HIS A 184 -6.32 8.85 5.83
CA HIS A 184 -6.68 7.65 6.59
C HIS A 184 -5.53 7.11 7.46
N PHE A 185 -4.35 7.72 7.40
CA PHE A 185 -3.22 7.28 8.22
C PHE A 185 -3.28 7.89 9.62
N PRO A 186 -2.92 7.14 10.67
CA PRO A 186 -2.74 7.73 11.99
C PRO A 186 -1.66 8.82 11.96
N ARG A 187 -1.97 10.00 12.50
CA ARG A 187 -0.99 11.13 12.53
C ARG A 187 0.30 10.81 13.29
N THR A 188 0.23 9.86 14.22
CA THR A 188 1.38 9.37 15.00
C THR A 188 2.25 8.40 14.20
N SER A 189 1.75 7.85 13.09
CA SER A 189 2.45 6.86 12.29
C SER A 189 3.76 7.40 11.70
N PRO A 190 4.84 6.59 11.70
CA PRO A 190 6.07 6.91 10.99
C PRO A 190 5.86 7.15 9.49
N LEU A 191 4.96 6.40 8.85
CA LEU A 191 4.61 6.58 7.44
C LEU A 191 3.95 7.93 7.19
N HIS A 192 2.96 8.33 8.01
CA HIS A 192 2.33 9.63 7.91
C HIS A 192 3.37 10.75 8.03
N LYS A 193 4.23 10.72 9.07
CA LYS A 193 5.27 11.72 9.30
C LYS A 193 6.28 11.83 8.15
N ARG A 194 6.58 10.71 7.49
CA ARG A 194 7.50 10.68 6.35
C ARG A 194 6.86 11.25 5.08
N LEU A 195 5.62 10.84 4.78
CA LEU A 195 4.95 11.16 3.53
C LEU A 195 4.35 12.56 3.52
N SER A 196 3.87 13.08 4.65
CA SER A 196 3.36 14.44 4.76
C SER A 196 4.41 15.54 4.53
N LYS A 197 5.70 15.18 4.45
CA LYS A 197 6.78 16.10 4.07
C LYS A 197 7.02 16.16 2.55
N ILE A 198 6.40 15.27 1.79
CA ILE A 198 6.63 15.10 0.35
C ILE A 198 5.43 15.64 -0.44
N VAL A 199 4.26 15.66 0.16
CA VAL A 199 3.00 16.21 -0.37
C VAL A 199 2.82 17.63 0.14
#